data_1a0baa9097d8462881a1596a80e33100
#
_entry.id   1a0baa9097d8462881a1596a80e33100
#
_cell.length_a   1.000
_cell.length_b   1.000
_cell.length_c   1.000
_cell.angle_alpha   90.00
_cell.angle_beta   90.00
_cell.angle_gamma   90.00
#
_symmetry.space_group_name_H-M   'P 1'
#
loop_
_entity.id
_entity.type
_entity.pdbx_description
1 polymer ?
#
loop_
_entity_poly.entity_id
_entity_poly.type
_entity_poly.pdbx_seq_one_letter_code
_entity_poly.pdbx_strand_id
1 'polypeptide(L)'
;MHIYPTLLEEHGKHETLNFPLRVHSVDSSVETEEKIYCHWHSEIELLYIRKGNAVLQIKEQQYTIHTGDVILISPGSVHMVNGDHSPFSFTAVVFLPELIHSFTDDRIEAQYISPMINWQFNHSPVFSNNRVIQSCMQQIIQAEQIRGDGYELTVKIRILEILQEIYQYIKDFRTDDITVDERSRLLKAMVVYLHEHENMAVHLEEMAETFHLSKGHLCRFFRDLTKMTIIEYLNYYRISRSIYKLKHTDLSISEIAQQTGFPNISYFNRTFRKYMHQSPGQFRKNI
;
A
#
# COMPACT_ATOMS: atom_id res chain seq x y z
N MET A 1 11.72 1.11 -20.28
CA MET A 1 10.87 2.09 -19.56
C MET A 1 10.80 1.58 -18.15
N HIS A 2 11.56 2.17 -17.24
CA HIS A 2 11.68 1.65 -15.88
C HIS A 2 10.42 2.00 -15.10
N ILE A 3 9.74 0.97 -14.62
CA ILE A 3 8.54 1.12 -13.81
C ILE A 3 9.01 1.46 -12.41
N TYR A 4 8.81 2.70 -12.02
CA TYR A 4 9.02 3.14 -10.67
C TYR A 4 7.91 2.58 -9.78
N PRO A 5 8.19 2.16 -8.56
CA PRO A 5 7.12 1.84 -7.61
C PRO A 5 6.34 3.11 -7.32
N THR A 6 5.32 3.37 -8.12
CA THR A 6 4.38 4.50 -7.96
C THR A 6 3.56 4.39 -6.67
N LEU A 7 3.57 3.23 -6.04
CA LEU A 7 2.88 2.91 -4.79
C LEU A 7 3.45 3.61 -3.55
N LEU A 8 4.57 4.34 -3.69
CA LEU A 8 5.17 5.10 -2.60
C LEU A 8 4.58 6.50 -2.40
N GLU A 9 3.65 6.90 -3.24
CA GLU A 9 2.96 8.20 -3.15
C GLU A 9 1.77 8.21 -2.19
N GLU A 10 1.64 7.26 -1.30
CA GLU A 10 0.46 7.11 -0.45
C GLU A 10 0.22 8.23 0.58
N HIS A 11 1.12 9.19 0.68
CA HIS A 11 0.85 10.48 1.32
C HIS A 11 0.72 11.64 0.33
N GLY A 12 0.60 11.34 -0.96
CA GLY A 12 0.15 12.33 -1.96
C GLY A 12 -1.29 12.70 -1.64
N LYS A 13 -1.54 13.98 -1.32
CA LYS A 13 -2.91 14.52 -1.24
C LYS A 13 -3.71 13.92 -2.38
N HIS A 14 -4.87 13.32 -2.09
CA HIS A 14 -5.85 12.96 -3.10
C HIS A 14 -5.93 14.11 -4.09
N GLU A 15 -5.70 13.87 -5.38
CA GLU A 15 -5.62 14.93 -6.39
C GLU A 15 -6.90 15.75 -6.49
N THR A 16 -7.99 15.24 -5.93
CA THR A 16 -9.21 15.98 -5.69
C THR A 16 -9.71 15.71 -4.27
N LEU A 17 -9.78 16.74 -3.43
CA LEU A 17 -10.51 16.74 -2.16
C LEU A 17 -11.96 16.25 -2.30
N ASN A 18 -12.49 16.19 -3.52
CA ASN A 18 -13.89 15.92 -3.83
C ASN A 18 -14.17 14.44 -4.18
N PHE A 19 -13.16 13.65 -4.56
CA PHE A 19 -13.34 12.21 -4.85
C PHE A 19 -12.14 11.42 -4.33
N PRO A 20 -12.25 10.81 -3.14
CA PRO A 20 -11.12 10.21 -2.43
C PRO A 20 -10.80 8.80 -2.96
N LEU A 21 -10.43 8.72 -4.24
CA LEU A 21 -10.07 7.46 -4.91
C LEU A 21 -8.88 7.69 -5.84
N ARG A 22 -8.04 6.66 -5.96
CA ARG A 22 -6.92 6.58 -6.91
C ARG A 22 -6.89 5.21 -7.56
N VAL A 23 -6.55 5.17 -8.84
CA VAL A 23 -6.32 3.93 -9.58
C VAL A 23 -4.89 3.91 -10.08
N HIS A 24 -4.13 2.91 -9.65
CA HIS A 24 -2.73 2.71 -10.04
C HIS A 24 -2.60 1.43 -10.83
N SER A 25 -2.06 1.52 -12.05
CA SER A 25 -1.74 0.35 -12.86
C SER A 25 -0.22 0.24 -13.01
N VAL A 26 0.31 -0.92 -12.65
CA VAL A 26 1.73 -1.24 -12.74
C VAL A 26 1.93 -2.42 -13.67
N ASP A 27 2.80 -2.23 -14.66
CA ASP A 27 3.27 -3.27 -15.55
C ASP A 27 4.77 -3.48 -15.31
N SER A 28 5.10 -4.49 -14.50
CA SER A 28 6.48 -4.84 -14.22
C SER A 28 6.99 -5.84 -15.24
N SER A 29 7.80 -5.34 -16.17
CA SER A 29 8.71 -6.17 -16.97
C SER A 29 10.05 -6.40 -16.26
N VAL A 30 10.23 -5.82 -15.06
CA VAL A 30 11.49 -5.86 -14.32
C VAL A 30 11.57 -7.13 -13.49
N GLU A 31 12.67 -7.83 -13.64
CA GLU A 31 13.03 -9.05 -12.93
C GLU A 31 13.44 -8.76 -11.47
N THR A 32 12.47 -8.36 -10.64
CA THR A 32 12.68 -8.19 -9.20
C THR A 32 11.80 -9.16 -8.42
N GLU A 33 12.30 -9.67 -7.30
CA GLU A 33 11.50 -10.50 -6.39
C GLU A 33 10.41 -9.69 -5.70
N GLU A 34 10.73 -8.48 -5.28
CA GLU A 34 9.77 -7.58 -4.62
C GLU A 34 8.89 -6.90 -5.67
N LYS A 35 7.62 -7.24 -5.69
CA LYS A 35 6.61 -6.69 -6.61
C LYS A 35 5.88 -5.49 -6.00
N ILE A 36 5.54 -5.58 -4.72
CA ILE A 36 5.02 -4.50 -3.89
C ILE A 36 5.76 -4.56 -2.56
N TYR A 37 6.43 -3.46 -2.19
CA TYR A 37 7.16 -3.37 -0.94
C TYR A 37 6.23 -3.41 0.28
N CYS A 38 6.77 -3.79 1.43
CA CYS A 38 6.05 -3.82 2.68
C CYS A 38 5.63 -2.41 3.09
N HIS A 39 4.32 -2.18 3.19
CA HIS A 39 3.73 -0.90 3.55
C HIS A 39 2.34 -1.08 4.16
N TRP A 40 1.74 -0.01 4.58
CA TRP A 40 0.34 0.09 4.98
C TRP A 40 -0.19 1.50 4.71
N HIS A 41 -1.49 1.63 4.64
CA HIS A 41 -2.19 2.89 4.43
C HIS A 41 -3.55 2.89 5.13
N SER A 42 -4.17 4.06 5.28
CA SER A 42 -5.47 4.24 5.93
C SER A 42 -6.65 3.96 4.99
N GLU A 43 -6.38 3.79 3.73
CA GLU A 43 -7.35 3.52 2.68
C GLU A 43 -7.70 2.03 2.62
N ILE A 44 -8.82 1.75 1.94
CA ILE A 44 -9.18 0.42 1.45
C ILE A 44 -8.52 0.23 0.10
N GLU A 45 -7.94 -0.94 -0.16
CA GLU A 45 -7.38 -1.27 -1.46
C GLU A 45 -8.07 -2.51 -2.05
N LEU A 46 -8.45 -2.41 -3.33
CA LEU A 46 -8.80 -3.54 -4.17
C LEU A 46 -7.64 -3.77 -5.15
N LEU A 47 -6.87 -4.82 -4.92
CA LEU A 47 -5.73 -5.20 -5.75
C LEU A 47 -6.14 -6.23 -6.78
N TYR A 48 -6.09 -5.90 -8.07
CA TYR A 48 -6.43 -6.79 -9.19
C TYR A 48 -5.18 -7.25 -9.92
N ILE A 49 -4.94 -8.56 -9.95
CA ILE A 49 -3.79 -9.16 -10.63
C ILE A 49 -4.11 -9.35 -12.10
N ARG A 50 -3.47 -8.55 -12.95
CA ARG A 50 -3.70 -8.59 -14.41
C ARG A 50 -2.85 -9.66 -15.09
N LYS A 51 -1.64 -9.92 -14.57
CA LYS A 51 -0.72 -10.91 -15.14
C LYS A 51 0.29 -11.39 -14.10
N GLY A 52 0.62 -12.68 -14.17
CA GLY A 52 1.66 -13.31 -13.35
C GLY A 52 1.14 -13.97 -12.09
N ASN A 53 2.07 -14.51 -11.32
CA ASN A 53 1.83 -15.15 -10.03
C ASN A 53 2.77 -14.53 -8.99
N ALA A 54 2.33 -14.46 -7.75
CA ALA A 54 3.13 -13.92 -6.67
C ALA A 54 2.67 -14.48 -5.30
N VAL A 55 3.38 -14.12 -4.26
CA VAL A 55 2.98 -14.37 -2.87
C VAL A 55 2.66 -13.04 -2.23
N LEU A 56 1.39 -12.87 -1.88
CA LEU A 56 0.92 -11.76 -1.07
C LEU A 56 1.09 -12.13 0.40
N GLN A 57 1.70 -11.27 1.17
CA GLN A 57 1.69 -11.34 2.62
C GLN A 57 0.82 -10.21 3.17
N ILE A 58 -0.17 -10.56 4.00
CA ILE A 58 -0.95 -9.61 4.80
C ILE A 58 -0.74 -9.98 6.25
N LYS A 59 -0.17 -9.09 7.04
CA LYS A 59 0.24 -9.37 8.44
C LYS A 59 1.18 -10.59 8.47
N GLU A 60 0.79 -11.66 9.17
CA GLU A 60 1.56 -12.91 9.26
C GLU A 60 1.13 -13.99 8.25
N GLN A 61 0.01 -13.77 7.56
CA GLN A 61 -0.54 -14.75 6.63
C GLN A 61 0.00 -14.53 5.21
N GLN A 62 0.24 -15.64 4.52
CA GLN A 62 0.69 -15.65 3.13
C GLN A 62 -0.38 -16.28 2.24
N TYR A 63 -0.57 -15.68 1.07
CA TYR A 63 -1.53 -16.11 0.07
C TYR A 63 -0.83 -16.20 -1.28
N THR A 64 -0.97 -17.32 -1.97
CA THR A 64 -0.57 -17.38 -3.38
C THR A 64 -1.63 -16.69 -4.22
N ILE A 65 -1.21 -15.75 -5.06
CA ILE A 65 -2.09 -14.96 -5.92
C ILE A 65 -1.72 -15.19 -7.39
N HIS A 66 -2.73 -15.16 -8.26
CA HIS A 66 -2.63 -15.50 -9.68
C HIS A 66 -3.33 -14.44 -10.54
N THR A 67 -3.05 -14.49 -11.83
CA THR A 67 -3.80 -13.70 -12.82
C THR A 67 -5.30 -13.87 -12.65
N GLY A 68 -6.01 -12.76 -12.55
CA GLY A 68 -7.47 -12.72 -12.38
C GLY A 68 -7.93 -12.60 -10.93
N ASP A 69 -7.05 -12.77 -9.94
CA ASP A 69 -7.42 -12.62 -8.54
C ASP A 69 -7.67 -11.15 -8.21
N VAL A 70 -8.65 -10.92 -7.34
CA VAL A 70 -8.90 -9.63 -6.71
C VAL A 70 -8.78 -9.79 -5.20
N ILE A 71 -8.04 -8.90 -4.57
CA ILE A 71 -7.75 -8.93 -3.15
C ILE A 71 -8.34 -7.69 -2.48
N LEU A 72 -9.02 -7.88 -1.36
CA LEU A 72 -9.45 -6.78 -0.49
C LEU A 72 -8.43 -6.59 0.64
N ILE A 73 -7.78 -5.45 0.66
CA ILE A 73 -6.84 -5.05 1.71
C ILE A 73 -7.51 -3.99 2.58
N SER A 74 -7.66 -4.33 3.86
CA SER A 74 -8.32 -3.46 4.85
C SER A 74 -7.43 -2.31 5.28
N PRO A 75 -7.99 -1.16 5.69
CA PRO A 75 -7.26 -0.03 6.24
C PRO A 75 -6.25 -0.43 7.30
N GLY A 76 -5.06 0.10 7.20
CA GLY A 76 -3.98 -0.14 8.13
C GLY A 76 -3.45 -1.58 8.16
N SER A 77 -3.78 -2.43 7.21
CA SER A 77 -3.18 -3.76 7.08
C SER A 77 -1.80 -3.65 6.47
N VAL A 78 -0.79 -4.10 7.20
CA VAL A 78 0.57 -4.22 6.64
C VAL A 78 0.57 -5.33 5.60
N HIS A 79 1.00 -5.01 4.40
CA HIS A 79 1.01 -5.95 3.29
C HIS A 79 2.21 -5.76 2.36
N MET A 80 2.55 -6.82 1.63
CA MET A 80 3.61 -6.84 0.62
C MET A 80 3.34 -7.94 -0.41
N VAL A 81 3.87 -7.78 -1.61
CA VAL A 81 3.82 -8.82 -2.65
C VAL A 81 5.23 -9.15 -3.11
N ASN A 82 5.60 -10.42 -2.96
CA ASN A 82 6.83 -10.98 -3.46
C ASN A 82 6.53 -11.99 -4.56
N GLY A 83 7.36 -12.06 -5.57
CA GLY A 83 7.25 -13.02 -6.65
C GLY A 83 8.62 -13.56 -7.06
N ASP A 84 8.61 -14.42 -8.03
CA ASP A 84 9.80 -14.75 -8.77
C ASP A 84 10.18 -13.60 -9.72
N HIS A 85 11.23 -13.75 -10.50
CA HIS A 85 11.67 -12.76 -11.48
C HIS A 85 10.76 -12.68 -12.72
N SER A 86 9.62 -13.37 -12.74
CA SER A 86 8.69 -13.34 -13.87
C SER A 86 7.94 -12.01 -14.00
N PRO A 87 7.45 -11.67 -15.20
CA PRO A 87 6.63 -10.48 -15.40
C PRO A 87 5.37 -10.51 -14.52
N PHE A 88 5.10 -9.39 -13.84
CA PHE A 88 3.95 -9.24 -12.97
C PHE A 88 3.26 -7.90 -13.25
N SER A 89 1.94 -7.91 -13.41
CA SER A 89 1.18 -6.67 -13.56
C SER A 89 -0.10 -6.68 -12.75
N PHE A 90 -0.42 -5.54 -12.17
CA PHE A 90 -1.60 -5.36 -11.33
C PHE A 90 -2.21 -3.97 -11.50
N THR A 91 -3.44 -3.83 -11.04
CA THR A 91 -4.08 -2.54 -10.81
C THR A 91 -4.59 -2.47 -9.39
N ALA A 92 -4.21 -1.42 -8.68
CA ALA A 92 -4.69 -1.10 -7.34
C ALA A 92 -5.75 0.02 -7.43
N VAL A 93 -6.92 -0.22 -6.87
CA VAL A 93 -7.98 0.78 -6.65
C VAL A 93 -7.96 1.11 -5.17
N VAL A 94 -7.43 2.28 -4.82
CA VAL A 94 -7.19 2.71 -3.44
C VAL A 94 -8.13 3.87 -3.11
N PHE A 95 -8.92 3.75 -2.05
CA PHE A 95 -9.92 4.76 -1.69
C PHE A 95 -10.12 4.88 -0.19
N LEU A 96 -10.45 6.10 0.25
CA LEU A 96 -10.78 6.33 1.66
C LEU A 96 -12.11 5.65 2.02
N PRO A 97 -12.22 5.10 3.25
CA PRO A 97 -13.47 4.49 3.74
C PRO A 97 -14.70 5.40 3.60
N GLU A 98 -14.51 6.72 3.72
CA GLU A 98 -15.57 7.73 3.59
C GLU A 98 -16.28 7.70 2.22
N LEU A 99 -15.65 7.13 1.20
CA LEU A 99 -16.29 6.96 -0.11
C LEU A 99 -17.52 6.04 -0.03
N ILE A 100 -17.51 5.06 0.86
CA ILE A 100 -18.54 4.03 0.99
C ILE A 100 -19.28 4.06 2.33
N HIS A 101 -18.75 4.74 3.35
CA HIS A 101 -19.40 4.88 4.65
C HIS A 101 -20.75 5.60 4.55
N SER A 102 -21.71 5.18 5.38
CA SER A 102 -22.93 5.93 5.64
C SER A 102 -22.62 7.11 6.57
N PHE A 103 -23.36 8.23 6.41
CA PHE A 103 -23.27 9.37 7.33
C PHE A 103 -23.86 9.11 8.72
N THR A 104 -24.57 8.00 8.88
CA THR A 104 -25.22 7.57 10.12
C THR A 104 -24.88 6.12 10.40
N ASP A 105 -24.89 5.73 11.68
CA ASP A 105 -24.79 4.33 12.11
C ASP A 105 -26.07 3.57 11.76
N ASP A 106 -26.29 3.38 10.47
CA ASP A 106 -27.41 2.62 9.97
C ASP A 106 -27.11 1.11 9.87
N ARG A 107 -28.12 0.35 9.49
CA ARG A 107 -28.00 -1.10 9.35
C ARG A 107 -26.97 -1.50 8.28
N ILE A 108 -26.83 -0.72 7.21
CA ILE A 108 -25.91 -1.02 6.12
C ILE A 108 -24.48 -0.91 6.63
N GLU A 109 -24.19 0.20 7.33
CA GLU A 109 -22.89 0.43 7.95
C GLU A 109 -22.53 -0.67 8.94
N ALA A 110 -23.38 -0.89 9.96
CA ALA A 110 -23.10 -1.80 11.06
C ALA A 110 -23.04 -3.28 10.63
N GLN A 111 -23.91 -3.69 9.70
CA GLN A 111 -24.05 -5.09 9.32
C GLN A 111 -23.15 -5.51 8.16
N TYR A 112 -22.83 -4.61 7.23
CA TYR A 112 -22.15 -4.96 5.99
C TYR A 112 -20.80 -4.23 5.82
N ILE A 113 -20.79 -2.90 5.90
CA ILE A 113 -19.62 -2.11 5.53
C ILE A 113 -18.52 -2.24 6.58
N SER A 114 -18.79 -1.87 7.85
CA SER A 114 -17.78 -1.91 8.92
C SER A 114 -17.15 -3.29 9.13
N PRO A 115 -17.91 -4.42 9.13
CA PRO A 115 -17.29 -5.74 9.23
C PRO A 115 -16.35 -6.08 8.08
N MET A 116 -16.69 -5.70 6.84
CA MET A 116 -15.82 -5.94 5.68
C MET A 116 -14.57 -5.07 5.72
N ILE A 117 -14.70 -3.78 6.02
CA ILE A 117 -13.56 -2.86 6.11
C ILE A 117 -12.60 -3.32 7.20
N ASN A 118 -13.10 -3.72 8.36
CA ASN A 118 -12.27 -4.20 9.47
C ASN A 118 -11.85 -5.68 9.32
N TRP A 119 -12.28 -6.33 8.26
CA TRP A 119 -12.07 -7.74 7.96
C TRP A 119 -12.36 -8.67 9.14
N GLN A 120 -13.60 -8.65 9.61
CA GLN A 120 -14.10 -9.48 10.71
C GLN A 120 -14.58 -10.85 10.19
N PHE A 121 -13.76 -11.51 9.37
CA PHE A 121 -14.09 -12.80 8.77
C PHE A 121 -12.90 -13.74 8.82
N ASN A 122 -13.16 -14.99 9.20
CA ASN A 122 -12.19 -16.08 9.12
C ASN A 122 -12.17 -16.67 7.71
N HIS A 123 -11.80 -15.84 6.74
CA HIS A 123 -11.75 -16.19 5.33
C HIS A 123 -10.52 -15.53 4.66
N SER A 124 -10.08 -16.10 3.53
CA SER A 124 -9.06 -15.46 2.70
C SER A 124 -9.56 -14.15 2.12
N PRO A 125 -8.78 -13.07 2.12
CA PRO A 125 -9.14 -11.82 1.42
C PRO A 125 -8.92 -11.89 -0.10
N VAL A 126 -8.54 -13.06 -0.64
CA VAL A 126 -8.28 -13.30 -2.07
C VAL A 126 -9.50 -13.94 -2.72
N PHE A 127 -10.03 -13.29 -3.75
CA PHE A 127 -11.21 -13.71 -4.51
C PHE A 127 -10.78 -14.13 -5.92
N SER A 128 -10.67 -15.46 -6.10
CA SER A 128 -10.26 -16.07 -7.37
C SER A 128 -11.45 -16.42 -8.22
N ASN A 129 -11.28 -16.32 -9.55
CA ASN A 129 -12.26 -16.79 -10.54
C ASN A 129 -13.68 -16.17 -10.42
N ASN A 130 -13.82 -15.03 -9.75
CA ASN A 130 -15.09 -14.32 -9.64
C ASN A 130 -15.27 -13.35 -10.79
N ARG A 131 -16.08 -13.73 -11.78
CA ARG A 131 -16.31 -12.94 -13.00
C ARG A 131 -17.00 -11.59 -12.72
N VAL A 132 -17.85 -11.53 -11.70
CA VAL A 132 -18.54 -10.28 -11.32
C VAL A 132 -17.54 -9.27 -10.81
N ILE A 133 -16.71 -9.67 -9.83
CA ILE A 133 -15.66 -8.81 -9.26
C ILE A 133 -14.67 -8.37 -10.34
N GLN A 134 -14.21 -9.29 -11.19
CA GLN A 134 -13.30 -8.98 -12.30
C GLN A 134 -13.90 -7.97 -13.29
N SER A 135 -15.17 -8.15 -13.65
CA SER A 135 -15.87 -7.23 -14.54
C SER A 135 -16.02 -5.84 -13.94
N CYS A 136 -16.36 -5.76 -12.65
CA CYS A 136 -16.45 -4.49 -11.94
C CYS A 136 -15.09 -3.78 -11.88
N MET A 137 -14.00 -4.50 -11.59
CA MET A 137 -12.64 -3.93 -11.63
C MET A 137 -12.29 -3.37 -13.00
N GLN A 138 -12.59 -4.08 -14.08
CA GLN A 138 -12.34 -3.61 -15.45
C GLN A 138 -13.17 -2.34 -15.77
N GLN A 139 -14.41 -2.27 -15.32
CA GLN A 139 -15.26 -1.09 -15.50
C GLN A 139 -14.77 0.12 -14.68
N ILE A 140 -14.26 -0.08 -13.46
CA ILE A 140 -13.62 0.97 -12.67
C ILE A 140 -12.39 1.51 -13.42
N ILE A 141 -11.52 0.63 -13.90
CA ILE A 141 -10.31 1.01 -14.65
C ILE A 141 -10.69 1.81 -15.91
N GLN A 142 -11.67 1.34 -16.65
CA GLN A 142 -12.15 2.03 -17.85
C GLN A 142 -12.77 3.39 -17.55
N ALA A 143 -13.63 3.48 -16.52
CA ALA A 143 -14.26 4.72 -16.11
C ALA A 143 -13.21 5.77 -15.69
N GLU A 144 -12.18 5.37 -14.94
CA GLU A 144 -11.09 6.24 -14.51
C GLU A 144 -10.19 6.69 -15.67
N GLN A 145 -9.99 5.86 -16.69
CA GLN A 145 -9.24 6.22 -17.89
C GLN A 145 -9.97 7.26 -18.74
N ILE A 146 -11.30 7.10 -18.90
CA ILE A 146 -12.12 7.97 -19.76
C ILE A 146 -12.51 9.27 -19.05
N ARG A 147 -12.78 9.20 -17.73
CA ARG A 147 -13.28 10.31 -16.89
C ARG A 147 -14.44 11.09 -17.55
N GLY A 148 -15.36 10.34 -18.16
CA GLY A 148 -16.58 10.92 -18.73
C GLY A 148 -17.51 11.48 -17.64
N ASP A 149 -18.57 12.17 -18.06
CA ASP A 149 -19.56 12.71 -17.14
C ASP A 149 -20.18 11.60 -16.25
N GLY A 150 -20.16 11.78 -14.92
CA GLY A 150 -20.66 10.81 -13.93
C GLY A 150 -19.76 9.60 -13.71
N TYR A 151 -18.47 9.63 -14.13
CA TYR A 151 -17.56 8.50 -13.91
C TYR A 151 -17.37 8.16 -12.43
N GLU A 152 -17.38 9.15 -11.53
CA GLU A 152 -17.27 8.95 -10.08
C GLU A 152 -18.44 8.11 -9.54
N LEU A 153 -19.65 8.37 -10.04
CA LEU A 153 -20.83 7.59 -9.67
C LEU A 153 -20.71 6.14 -10.18
N THR A 154 -20.23 5.97 -11.42
CA THR A 154 -19.95 4.63 -11.97
C THR A 154 -18.95 3.88 -11.09
N VAL A 155 -17.84 4.49 -10.74
CA VAL A 155 -16.80 3.89 -9.89
C VAL A 155 -17.37 3.49 -8.53
N LYS A 156 -18.12 4.39 -7.87
CA LYS A 156 -18.75 4.10 -6.57
C LYS A 156 -19.73 2.93 -6.63
N ILE A 157 -20.57 2.87 -7.67
CA ILE A 157 -21.51 1.76 -7.89
C ILE A 157 -20.73 0.44 -8.03
N ARG A 158 -19.65 0.41 -8.84
CA ARG A 158 -18.88 -0.82 -9.04
C ARG A 158 -18.15 -1.28 -7.77
N ILE A 159 -17.65 -0.37 -6.96
CA ILE A 159 -17.08 -0.69 -5.65
C ILE A 159 -18.14 -1.35 -4.75
N LEU A 160 -19.34 -0.78 -4.66
CA LEU A 160 -20.40 -1.35 -3.85
C LEU A 160 -20.87 -2.73 -4.36
N GLU A 161 -20.91 -2.95 -5.67
CA GLU A 161 -21.18 -4.26 -6.26
C GLU A 161 -20.08 -5.29 -5.92
N ILE A 162 -18.81 -4.89 -5.95
CA ILE A 162 -17.71 -5.75 -5.50
C ILE A 162 -17.88 -6.12 -4.03
N LEU A 163 -18.19 -5.16 -3.16
CA LEU A 163 -18.38 -5.41 -1.73
C LEU A 163 -19.60 -6.30 -1.47
N GLN A 164 -20.69 -6.11 -2.21
CA GLN A 164 -21.86 -6.97 -2.14
C GLN A 164 -21.52 -8.42 -2.51
N GLU A 165 -20.77 -8.60 -3.60
CA GLU A 165 -20.35 -9.92 -4.07
C GLU A 165 -19.40 -10.58 -3.07
N ILE A 166 -18.41 -9.86 -2.57
CA ILE A 166 -17.51 -10.31 -1.50
C ILE A 166 -18.34 -10.77 -0.28
N TYR A 167 -19.29 -9.95 0.17
CA TYR A 167 -20.10 -10.28 1.34
C TYR A 167 -20.85 -11.61 1.18
N GLN A 168 -21.37 -11.92 -0.01
CA GLN A 168 -22.07 -13.21 -0.26
C GLN A 168 -21.14 -14.41 -0.03
N TYR A 169 -19.84 -14.27 -0.31
CA TYR A 169 -18.86 -15.33 -0.08
C TYR A 169 -18.47 -15.49 1.38
N ILE A 170 -18.38 -14.39 2.13
CA ILE A 170 -17.76 -14.40 3.46
C ILE A 170 -18.74 -14.33 4.62
N LYS A 171 -20.03 -14.07 4.39
CA LYS A 171 -21.05 -13.85 5.44
C LYS A 171 -21.11 -14.97 6.49
N ASP A 172 -20.90 -16.22 6.07
CA ASP A 172 -20.96 -17.39 6.94
C ASP A 172 -19.67 -17.62 7.76
N PHE A 173 -18.63 -16.84 7.49
CA PHE A 173 -17.33 -16.87 8.16
C PHE A 173 -17.11 -15.67 9.11
N ARG A 174 -18.16 -14.93 9.42
CA ARG A 174 -18.07 -13.76 10.31
C ARG A 174 -17.63 -14.18 11.70
N THR A 175 -16.69 -13.43 12.29
CA THR A 175 -16.26 -13.57 13.67
C THR A 175 -16.54 -12.30 14.43
N ASP A 176 -17.09 -12.43 15.64
CA ASP A 176 -17.34 -11.29 16.53
C ASP A 176 -16.06 -10.86 17.30
N ASP A 177 -15.03 -11.70 17.27
CA ASP A 177 -13.75 -11.44 17.89
C ASP A 177 -12.90 -10.51 17.01
N ILE A 178 -12.96 -9.22 17.31
CA ILE A 178 -11.95 -8.26 16.84
C ILE A 178 -10.69 -8.47 17.71
N THR A 179 -9.98 -9.56 17.49
CA THR A 179 -8.62 -9.67 18.01
C THR A 179 -7.76 -8.71 17.19
N VAL A 180 -7.65 -7.47 17.65
CA VAL A 180 -6.62 -6.57 17.15
C VAL A 180 -5.29 -7.21 17.54
N ASP A 181 -4.65 -7.85 16.56
CA ASP A 181 -3.37 -8.49 16.76
C ASP A 181 -2.37 -7.47 17.33
N GLU A 182 -1.94 -7.67 18.58
CA GLU A 182 -0.99 -6.77 19.27
C GLU A 182 0.30 -6.59 18.49
N ARG A 183 0.74 -7.62 17.75
CA ARG A 183 1.92 -7.54 16.88
C ARG A 183 1.73 -6.58 15.73
N SER A 184 0.56 -6.62 15.06
CA SER A 184 0.20 -5.66 14.02
C SER A 184 0.10 -4.23 14.55
N ARG A 185 -0.48 -4.06 15.77
CA ARG A 185 -0.55 -2.76 16.43
C ARG A 185 0.85 -2.22 16.75
N LEU A 186 1.72 -3.06 17.27
CA LEU A 186 3.10 -2.69 17.60
C LEU A 186 3.89 -2.33 16.32
N LEU A 187 3.76 -3.14 15.25
CA LEU A 187 4.41 -2.83 13.98
C LEU A 187 3.93 -1.50 13.40
N LYS A 188 2.61 -1.24 13.41
CA LYS A 188 2.07 0.05 12.97
C LYS A 188 2.66 1.22 13.75
N ALA A 189 2.72 1.10 15.09
CA ALA A 189 3.29 2.14 15.93
C ALA A 189 4.78 2.38 15.61
N MET A 190 5.54 1.31 15.33
CA MET A 190 6.94 1.43 14.88
C MET A 190 7.06 2.14 13.53
N VAL A 191 6.17 1.83 12.59
CA VAL A 191 6.15 2.47 11.26
C VAL A 191 5.77 3.94 11.37
N VAL A 192 4.75 4.27 12.15
CA VAL A 192 4.37 5.68 12.44
C VAL A 192 5.55 6.43 13.03
N TYR A 193 6.21 5.86 14.03
CA TYR A 193 7.42 6.45 14.62
C TYR A 193 8.50 6.76 13.57
N LEU A 194 8.78 5.82 12.66
CA LEU A 194 9.76 6.01 11.59
C LEU A 194 9.34 7.12 10.60
N HIS A 195 8.05 7.23 10.30
CA HIS A 195 7.53 8.27 9.40
C HIS A 195 7.59 9.66 10.06
N GLU A 196 7.24 9.78 11.34
CA GLU A 196 7.32 11.03 12.09
C GLU A 196 8.76 11.52 12.26
N HIS A 197 9.72 10.59 12.28
CA HIS A 197 11.15 10.88 12.44
C HIS A 197 11.93 10.77 11.13
N GLU A 198 11.27 10.78 9.97
CA GLU A 198 11.92 10.57 8.66
C GLU A 198 13.06 11.54 8.38
N ASN A 199 12.92 12.79 8.81
CA ASN A 199 13.85 13.88 8.54
C ASN A 199 14.99 14.00 9.58
N MET A 200 15.01 13.11 10.59
CA MET A 200 15.99 13.11 11.68
C MET A 200 16.83 11.83 11.67
N ALA A 201 17.92 11.81 12.41
CA ALA A 201 18.67 10.59 12.67
C ALA A 201 17.84 9.68 13.58
N VAL A 202 17.50 8.48 13.10
CA VAL A 202 16.82 7.46 13.93
C VAL A 202 17.86 6.57 14.59
N HIS A 203 17.89 6.58 15.91
CA HIS A 203 18.74 5.73 16.74
C HIS A 203 17.94 4.52 17.22
N LEU A 204 18.40 3.31 16.87
CA LEU A 204 17.67 2.07 17.18
C LEU A 204 17.56 1.83 18.70
N GLU A 205 18.47 2.35 19.46
CA GLU A 205 18.47 2.31 20.93
C GLU A 205 17.28 3.12 21.49
N GLU A 206 17.12 4.36 21.06
CA GLU A 206 16.02 5.25 21.45
C GLU A 206 14.66 4.69 21.03
N MET A 207 14.60 4.17 19.80
CA MET A 207 13.39 3.51 19.30
C MET A 207 13.06 2.27 20.16
N ALA A 208 14.04 1.47 20.54
CA ALA A 208 13.83 0.29 21.38
C ALA A 208 13.32 0.67 22.78
N GLU A 209 13.85 1.74 23.38
CA GLU A 209 13.37 2.30 24.65
C GLU A 209 11.91 2.78 24.54
N THR A 210 11.57 3.50 23.46
CA THR A 210 10.20 3.99 23.20
C THR A 210 9.19 2.85 23.17
N PHE A 211 9.55 1.72 22.59
CA PHE A 211 8.67 0.54 22.49
C PHE A 211 8.86 -0.49 23.62
N HIS A 212 9.65 -0.18 24.65
CA HIS A 212 9.97 -1.06 25.77
C HIS A 212 10.53 -2.42 25.35
N LEU A 213 11.35 -2.43 24.29
CA LEU A 213 12.00 -3.62 23.75
C LEU A 213 13.52 -3.55 23.87
N SER A 214 14.18 -4.69 23.86
CA SER A 214 15.62 -4.68 23.58
C SER A 214 15.84 -4.40 22.07
N LYS A 215 16.94 -3.72 21.72
CA LYS A 215 17.33 -3.46 20.32
C LYS A 215 17.30 -4.73 19.45
N GLY A 216 17.81 -5.85 19.97
CA GLY A 216 17.83 -7.12 19.26
C GLY A 216 16.41 -7.67 19.01
N HIS A 217 15.48 -7.50 19.96
CA HIS A 217 14.08 -7.89 19.78
C HIS A 217 13.39 -6.98 18.77
N LEU A 218 13.52 -5.65 18.91
CA LEU A 218 13.00 -4.67 17.98
C LEU A 218 13.38 -5.00 16.53
N CYS A 219 14.67 -5.22 16.27
CA CYS A 219 15.17 -5.50 14.91
C CYS A 219 14.65 -6.83 14.36
N ARG A 220 14.62 -7.89 15.18
CA ARG A 220 14.07 -9.19 14.74
C ARG A 220 12.58 -9.09 14.48
N PHE A 221 11.82 -8.55 15.41
CA PHE A 221 10.39 -8.36 15.28
C PHE A 221 10.02 -7.60 14.00
N PHE A 222 10.66 -6.45 13.76
CA PHE A 222 10.43 -5.65 12.56
C PHE A 222 10.77 -6.42 11.29
N ARG A 223 11.94 -7.09 11.25
CA ARG A 223 12.39 -7.87 10.11
C ARG A 223 11.52 -9.10 9.83
N ASP A 224 11.03 -9.77 10.85
CA ASP A 224 10.17 -10.95 10.69
C ASP A 224 8.86 -10.59 9.98
N LEU A 225 8.30 -9.41 10.28
CA LEU A 225 7.03 -8.96 9.72
C LEU A 225 7.19 -8.21 8.39
N THR A 226 8.24 -7.39 8.23
CA THR A 226 8.41 -6.55 7.04
C THR A 226 9.38 -7.13 6.00
N LYS A 227 10.14 -8.18 6.35
CA LYS A 227 11.26 -8.75 5.59
C LYS A 227 12.40 -7.76 5.31
N MET A 228 12.34 -6.58 5.92
CA MET A 228 13.35 -5.51 5.82
C MET A 228 13.94 -5.19 7.18
N THR A 229 15.16 -4.70 7.22
CA THR A 229 15.67 -4.05 8.42
C THR A 229 15.01 -2.67 8.59
N ILE A 230 14.95 -2.17 9.83
CA ILE A 230 14.41 -0.83 10.13
C ILE A 230 15.09 0.26 9.29
N ILE A 231 16.43 0.18 9.11
CA ILE A 231 17.18 1.16 8.33
C ILE A 231 16.90 1.03 6.83
N GLU A 232 16.73 -0.18 6.31
CA GLU A 232 16.31 -0.38 4.92
C GLU A 232 14.93 0.20 4.68
N TYR A 233 13.97 -0.07 5.56
CA TYR A 233 12.62 0.49 5.49
C TYR A 233 12.64 2.02 5.54
N LEU A 234 13.35 2.62 6.49
CA LEU A 234 13.48 4.07 6.61
C LEU A 234 14.10 4.70 5.36
N ASN A 235 15.18 4.10 4.85
CA ASN A 235 15.82 4.59 3.62
C ASN A 235 14.87 4.49 2.42
N TYR A 236 14.15 3.41 2.30
CA TYR A 236 13.14 3.22 1.28
C TYR A 236 12.06 4.31 1.35
N TYR A 237 11.49 4.55 2.54
CA TYR A 237 10.51 5.61 2.76
C TYR A 237 11.06 7.01 2.42
N ARG A 238 12.28 7.33 2.85
CA ARG A 238 12.96 8.59 2.50
C ARG A 238 13.16 8.77 1.00
N ILE A 239 13.48 7.70 0.28
CA ILE A 239 13.59 7.74 -1.19
C ILE A 239 12.23 8.04 -1.82
N SER A 240 11.15 7.43 -1.34
CA SER A 240 9.82 7.72 -1.85
C SER A 240 9.44 9.20 -1.68
N ARG A 241 9.69 9.75 -0.49
CA ARG A 241 9.47 11.17 -0.19
C ARG A 241 10.34 12.07 -1.08
N SER A 242 11.57 11.65 -1.37
CA SER A 242 12.46 12.40 -2.28
C SER A 242 11.96 12.38 -3.72
N ILE A 243 11.40 11.28 -4.19
CA ILE A 243 10.78 11.18 -5.53
C ILE A 243 9.63 12.18 -5.66
N TYR A 244 8.74 12.24 -4.67
CA TYR A 244 7.68 13.23 -4.64
C TYR A 244 8.22 14.66 -4.77
N LYS A 245 9.24 15.02 -3.94
CA LYS A 245 9.86 16.35 -4.00
C LYS A 245 10.57 16.62 -5.35
N LEU A 246 11.21 15.61 -5.93
CA LEU A 246 11.85 15.72 -7.26
C LEU A 246 10.84 16.05 -8.36
N LYS A 247 9.61 15.54 -8.27
CA LYS A 247 8.53 15.75 -9.24
C LYS A 247 7.80 17.09 -9.06
N HIS A 248 7.62 17.53 -7.81
CA HIS A 248 6.68 18.61 -7.49
C HIS A 248 7.34 19.87 -6.94
N THR A 249 8.69 19.93 -6.89
CA THR A 249 9.40 21.11 -6.39
C THR A 249 10.67 21.38 -7.20
N ASP A 250 11.12 22.66 -7.18
CA ASP A 250 12.38 23.10 -7.77
C ASP A 250 13.57 23.02 -6.81
N LEU A 251 13.41 22.36 -5.65
CA LEU A 251 14.47 22.19 -4.67
C LEU A 251 15.69 21.51 -5.28
N SER A 252 16.88 21.94 -4.93
CA SER A 252 18.11 21.26 -5.35
C SER A 252 18.18 19.84 -4.79
N ILE A 253 18.97 18.98 -5.45
CA ILE A 253 19.17 17.59 -5.00
C ILE A 253 19.70 17.55 -3.56
N SER A 254 20.54 18.53 -3.18
CA SER A 254 21.10 18.63 -1.83
C SER A 254 20.03 18.98 -0.78
N GLU A 255 19.17 19.94 -1.09
CA GLU A 255 18.04 20.33 -0.22
C GLU A 255 17.04 19.17 -0.03
N ILE A 256 16.74 18.44 -1.11
CA ILE A 256 15.87 17.25 -1.02
C ILE A 256 16.51 16.19 -0.13
N ALA A 257 17.80 15.88 -0.31
CA ALA A 257 18.51 14.94 0.54
C ALA A 257 18.42 15.32 2.03
N GLN A 258 18.64 16.59 2.34
CA GLN A 258 18.56 17.12 3.70
C GLN A 258 17.14 17.04 4.26
N GLN A 259 16.14 17.51 3.52
CA GLN A 259 14.74 17.53 3.95
C GLN A 259 14.12 16.15 4.08
N THR A 260 14.70 15.14 3.44
CA THR A 260 14.28 13.74 3.56
C THR A 260 15.16 12.94 4.52
N GLY A 261 15.95 13.62 5.37
CA GLY A 261 16.65 13.02 6.50
C GLY A 261 17.90 12.22 6.16
N PHE A 262 18.44 12.39 4.95
CA PHE A 262 19.74 11.75 4.63
C PHE A 262 20.90 12.50 5.28
N PRO A 263 21.85 11.79 5.90
CA PRO A 263 22.96 12.42 6.62
C PRO A 263 23.91 13.22 5.71
N ASN A 264 23.97 12.85 4.44
CA ASN A 264 24.74 13.58 3.43
C ASN A 264 24.30 13.17 2.01
N ILE A 265 24.62 14.01 1.05
CA ILE A 265 24.24 13.84 -0.36
C ILE A 265 24.85 12.59 -1.01
N SER A 266 26.04 12.17 -0.57
CA SER A 266 26.71 10.97 -1.10
C SER A 266 25.94 9.70 -0.71
N TYR A 267 25.50 9.60 0.54
CA TYR A 267 24.67 8.51 1.02
C TYR A 267 23.29 8.51 0.32
N PHE A 268 22.68 9.70 0.18
CA PHE A 268 21.45 9.87 -0.59
C PHE A 268 21.58 9.35 -2.02
N ASN A 269 22.57 9.84 -2.78
CA ASN A 269 22.78 9.45 -4.17
C ASN A 269 23.00 7.94 -4.34
N ARG A 270 23.79 7.33 -3.43
CA ARG A 270 24.02 5.88 -3.43
C ARG A 270 22.73 5.12 -3.14
N THR A 271 21.97 5.55 -2.13
CA THR A 271 20.70 4.92 -1.75
C THR A 271 19.64 5.11 -2.83
N PHE A 272 19.52 6.31 -3.38
CA PHE A 272 18.62 6.58 -4.50
C PHE A 272 18.92 5.69 -5.71
N ARG A 273 20.20 5.54 -6.07
CA ARG A 273 20.61 4.66 -7.18
C ARG A 273 20.35 3.19 -6.89
N LYS A 274 20.49 2.75 -5.62
CA LYS A 274 20.14 1.39 -5.21
C LYS A 274 18.67 1.06 -5.52
N TYR A 275 17.76 1.98 -5.19
CA TYR A 275 16.30 1.75 -5.35
C TYR A 275 15.78 2.13 -6.73
N MET A 276 16.32 3.17 -7.36
CA MET A 276 15.81 3.75 -8.60
C MET A 276 16.65 3.43 -9.85
N HIS A 277 17.76 2.70 -9.69
CA HIS A 277 18.71 2.32 -10.75
C HIS A 277 19.27 3.49 -11.58
N GLN A 278 19.05 4.74 -11.15
CA GLN A 278 19.56 5.97 -11.75
C GLN A 278 19.82 7.02 -10.67
N SER A 279 20.56 8.07 -11.02
CA SER A 279 20.80 9.17 -10.08
C SER A 279 19.57 10.08 -9.93
N PRO A 280 19.42 10.81 -8.79
CA PRO A 280 18.33 11.79 -8.62
C PRO A 280 18.27 12.84 -9.72
N GLY A 281 19.46 13.30 -10.20
CA GLY A 281 19.54 14.29 -11.28
C GLY A 281 19.12 13.72 -12.63
N GLN A 282 19.41 12.45 -12.92
CA GLN A 282 18.91 11.77 -14.11
C GLN A 282 17.41 11.56 -14.01
N PHE A 283 16.92 11.15 -12.84
CA PHE A 283 15.49 11.00 -12.58
C PHE A 283 14.72 12.29 -12.88
N ARG A 284 15.17 13.43 -12.32
CA ARG A 284 14.53 14.75 -12.53
C ARG A 284 14.52 15.19 -14.01
N LYS A 285 15.55 14.84 -14.78
CA LYS A 285 15.59 15.19 -16.22
C LYS A 285 14.63 14.36 -17.08
N ASN A 286 14.19 13.22 -16.57
CA ASN A 286 13.34 12.28 -17.28
C ASN A 286 11.84 12.39 -16.92
N ILE A 287 11.50 13.33 -16.03
CA ILE A 287 10.13 13.73 -15.68
C ILE A 287 9.71 14.90 -16.56
#